data_600e96ced7e5a3390f01d2dc5868907b
#
_entry.id   600e96ced7e5a3390f01d2dc5868907b
#
_cell.length_a   1.000
_cell.length_b   1.000
_cell.length_c   1.000
_cell.angle_alpha   90.00
_cell.angle_beta   90.00
_cell.angle_gamma   90.00
#
_symmetry.space_group_name_H-M   'P 1'
#
loop_
_entity.id
_entity.type
_entity.pdbx_description
1 polymer ?
#
loop_
_entity_poly.entity_id
_entity_poly.type
_entity_poly.pdbx_seq_one_letter_code
_entity_poly.pdbx_strand_id
1 'polypeptide(L)'
;MHLRHKPCYTKDRVIYLKKGLIRKILAVILIIALVTGLENYAGIVDTTVKAADAFETSINGFPASYKTYLRKLHNKYPNWKFVPDNTGVDFFTAVENEASHNRSLIENAYSKYLKSNLAGDYNASTGKYIAKDGASWVSASKNCVAYFMDPRNFLDENHIYMFEQLAYDSSSQTQAGVEAILQGSFMYKNNIGYIDTAGKYQTTNTLYSAQIMTAAKTAKVSAYHIASKILQEIGSKANSKYAGMGASGSVTGTYSKTYTGIYNFYNIGATSSANPIANGLKWAKSGSTYQRPWNTPEK
;
A
#
# COMPACT_ATOMS: atom_id res chain seq x y z
N MET A 1 -22.64 -50.17 38.96
CA MET A 1 -23.80 -49.45 39.52
C MET A 1 -24.35 -48.54 38.44
N HIS A 2 -25.41 -49.02 37.75
CA HIS A 2 -26.01 -48.37 36.58
C HIS A 2 -27.19 -47.51 37.05
N LEU A 3 -27.11 -46.20 36.87
CA LEU A 3 -28.26 -45.33 37.04
C LEU A 3 -28.82 -44.97 35.66
N ARG A 4 -29.97 -45.50 35.36
CA ARG A 4 -30.80 -45.19 34.18
C ARG A 4 -31.61 -43.90 34.48
N HIS A 5 -31.39 -42.84 33.72
CA HIS A 5 -32.31 -41.71 33.67
C HIS A 5 -33.46 -41.98 32.70
N LYS A 6 -34.66 -41.87 33.19
CA LYS A 6 -35.90 -41.91 32.38
C LYS A 6 -36.14 -40.52 31.77
N PRO A 7 -36.51 -40.40 30.47
CA PRO A 7 -36.91 -39.11 29.93
C PRO A 7 -38.37 -38.80 30.35
N CYS A 8 -38.53 -37.53 30.73
CA CYS A 8 -39.83 -36.95 31.04
C CYS A 8 -40.54 -36.59 29.73
N TYR A 9 -41.65 -37.29 29.43
CA TYR A 9 -42.52 -36.93 28.30
C TYR A 9 -43.46 -35.81 28.68
N THR A 10 -43.30 -34.65 28.09
CA THR A 10 -44.32 -33.61 28.06
C THR A 10 -45.32 -33.90 26.95
N LYS A 11 -46.61 -33.97 27.31
CA LYS A 11 -47.71 -34.19 26.36
C LYS A 11 -47.88 -32.94 25.49
N ASP A 12 -47.38 -32.99 24.26
CA ASP A 12 -47.64 -31.97 23.25
C ASP A 12 -49.10 -32.06 22.82
N ARG A 13 -49.83 -30.92 23.00
CA ARG A 13 -51.18 -30.77 22.44
C ARG A 13 -51.05 -30.64 20.91
N VAL A 14 -51.39 -31.66 20.18
CA VAL A 14 -51.51 -31.61 18.73
C VAL A 14 -52.75 -30.79 18.37
N ILE A 15 -52.59 -29.59 17.87
CA ILE A 15 -53.65 -28.73 17.34
C ILE A 15 -53.94 -29.19 15.91
N TYR A 16 -55.07 -29.85 15.69
CA TYR A 16 -55.55 -30.23 14.35
C TYR A 16 -56.13 -28.99 13.63
N LEU A 17 -55.33 -28.36 12.79
CA LEU A 17 -55.81 -27.32 11.86
C LEU A 17 -56.51 -28.02 10.67
N LYS A 18 -57.72 -27.57 10.31
CA LYS A 18 -58.46 -28.09 9.13
C LYS A 18 -57.61 -27.93 7.88
N LYS A 19 -57.43 -28.95 7.07
CA LYS A 19 -56.62 -29.01 5.85
C LYS A 19 -56.80 -27.82 4.90
N GLY A 20 -58.02 -27.22 4.84
CA GLY A 20 -58.31 -26.05 4.04
C GLY A 20 -57.70 -24.73 4.60
N LEU A 21 -57.56 -24.63 5.94
CA LEU A 21 -56.95 -23.47 6.59
C LEU A 21 -55.43 -23.50 6.41
N ILE A 22 -54.77 -24.66 6.51
CA ILE A 22 -53.36 -24.82 6.27
C ILE A 22 -52.97 -24.45 4.83
N ARG A 23 -53.77 -24.84 3.84
CA ARG A 23 -53.55 -24.47 2.43
C ARG A 23 -53.67 -22.96 2.20
N LYS A 24 -54.61 -22.27 2.85
CA LYS A 24 -54.74 -20.82 2.75
C LYS A 24 -53.55 -20.09 3.40
N ILE A 25 -53.12 -20.52 4.57
CA ILE A 25 -51.97 -19.94 5.26
C ILE A 25 -50.68 -20.16 4.43
N LEU A 26 -50.44 -21.33 3.87
CA LEU A 26 -49.32 -21.59 3.00
C LEU A 26 -49.32 -20.78 1.72
N ALA A 27 -50.49 -20.56 1.11
CA ALA A 27 -50.64 -19.69 -0.06
C ALA A 27 -50.32 -18.23 0.25
N VAL A 28 -50.78 -17.73 1.41
CA VAL A 28 -50.47 -16.35 1.85
C VAL A 28 -48.97 -16.18 2.14
N ILE A 29 -48.36 -17.16 2.81
CA ILE A 29 -46.88 -17.12 3.08
C ILE A 29 -46.11 -17.14 1.78
N LEU A 30 -46.51 -17.97 0.79
CA LEU A 30 -45.86 -18.03 -0.52
C LEU A 30 -45.98 -16.74 -1.30
N ILE A 31 -47.18 -16.06 -1.25
CA ILE A 31 -47.37 -14.76 -1.90
C ILE A 31 -46.51 -13.70 -1.22
N ILE A 32 -46.46 -13.65 0.10
CA ILE A 32 -45.59 -12.71 0.83
C ILE A 32 -44.13 -12.94 0.47
N ALA A 33 -43.65 -14.19 0.44
CA ALA A 33 -42.28 -14.50 0.08
C ALA A 33 -41.95 -14.13 -1.38
N LEU A 34 -42.91 -14.29 -2.30
CA LEU A 34 -42.73 -13.86 -3.69
C LEU A 34 -42.69 -12.34 -3.83
N VAL A 35 -43.57 -11.62 -3.16
CA VAL A 35 -43.59 -10.15 -3.22
C VAL A 35 -42.35 -9.54 -2.58
N THR A 36 -41.96 -9.97 -1.38
CA THR A 36 -40.75 -9.49 -0.70
C THR A 36 -39.47 -9.91 -1.43
N GLY A 37 -39.47 -11.09 -2.08
CA GLY A 37 -38.35 -11.55 -2.90
C GLY A 37 -38.18 -10.70 -4.15
N LEU A 38 -39.29 -10.32 -4.82
CA LEU A 38 -39.26 -9.44 -6.00
C LEU A 38 -38.83 -8.01 -5.67
N GLU A 39 -39.31 -7.45 -4.55
CA GLU A 39 -38.91 -6.11 -4.11
C GLU A 39 -37.41 -6.07 -3.74
N ASN A 40 -36.91 -7.05 -3.03
CA ASN A 40 -35.48 -7.15 -2.72
C ASN A 40 -34.64 -7.33 -3.98
N TYR A 41 -35.10 -8.15 -4.92
CA TYR A 41 -34.39 -8.35 -6.20
C TYR A 41 -34.39 -7.08 -7.05
N ALA A 42 -35.50 -6.38 -7.16
CA ALA A 42 -35.60 -5.11 -7.88
C ALA A 42 -34.69 -4.02 -7.24
N GLY A 43 -34.67 -3.92 -5.91
CA GLY A 43 -33.78 -3.01 -5.18
C GLY A 43 -32.30 -3.31 -5.40
N ILE A 44 -31.92 -4.58 -5.41
CA ILE A 44 -30.54 -5.01 -5.70
C ILE A 44 -30.14 -4.68 -7.14
N VAL A 45 -31.01 -4.92 -8.09
CA VAL A 45 -30.75 -4.61 -9.51
C VAL A 45 -30.58 -3.11 -9.72
N ASP A 46 -31.45 -2.27 -9.14
CA ASP A 46 -31.36 -0.81 -9.28
C ASP A 46 -30.07 -0.25 -8.66
N THR A 47 -29.67 -0.73 -7.48
CA THR A 47 -28.42 -0.29 -6.84
C THR A 47 -27.18 -0.75 -7.61
N THR A 48 -27.18 -1.96 -8.18
CA THR A 48 -26.07 -2.45 -8.99
C THR A 48 -25.92 -1.72 -10.31
N VAL A 49 -27.02 -1.39 -10.98
CA VAL A 49 -27.02 -0.59 -12.20
C VAL A 49 -26.50 0.82 -11.93
N LYS A 50 -26.99 1.50 -10.88
CA LYS A 50 -26.50 2.84 -10.49
C LYS A 50 -25.02 2.84 -10.11
N ALA A 51 -24.55 1.82 -9.42
CA ALA A 51 -23.14 1.70 -9.08
C ALA A 51 -22.26 1.47 -10.33
N ALA A 52 -22.72 0.65 -11.28
CA ALA A 52 -22.04 0.42 -12.55
C ALA A 52 -21.96 1.70 -13.38
N ASP A 53 -23.06 2.48 -13.45
CA ASP A 53 -23.09 3.75 -14.18
C ASP A 53 -22.17 4.79 -13.53
N ALA A 54 -22.12 4.85 -12.19
CA ALA A 54 -21.22 5.74 -11.47
C ALA A 54 -19.75 5.39 -11.71
N PHE A 55 -19.41 4.12 -11.73
CA PHE A 55 -18.06 3.67 -12.03
C PHE A 55 -17.66 4.00 -13.48
N GLU A 56 -18.51 3.68 -14.48
CA GLU A 56 -18.23 3.99 -15.88
C GLU A 56 -18.03 5.51 -16.07
N THR A 57 -18.82 6.33 -15.39
CA THR A 57 -18.66 7.78 -15.40
C THR A 57 -17.32 8.20 -14.81
N SER A 58 -16.88 7.59 -13.69
CA SER A 58 -15.64 7.92 -13.03
C SER A 58 -14.39 7.64 -13.87
N ILE A 59 -14.45 6.64 -14.76
CA ILE A 59 -13.32 6.29 -15.63
C ILE A 59 -13.39 6.93 -17.03
N ASN A 60 -14.32 7.86 -17.27
CA ASN A 60 -14.48 8.50 -18.59
C ASN A 60 -13.25 9.28 -19.05
N GLY A 61 -12.49 9.86 -18.11
CA GLY A 61 -11.25 10.56 -18.42
C GLY A 61 -10.07 9.69 -18.83
N PHE A 62 -10.16 8.35 -18.69
CA PHE A 62 -9.10 7.46 -19.14
C PHE A 62 -9.19 7.12 -20.62
N PRO A 63 -8.06 6.89 -21.30
CA PRO A 63 -8.04 6.33 -22.65
C PRO A 63 -8.82 5.02 -22.73
N ALA A 64 -9.49 4.78 -23.87
CA ALA A 64 -10.32 3.57 -24.08
C ALA A 64 -9.53 2.27 -23.81
N SER A 65 -8.23 2.25 -24.17
CA SER A 65 -7.34 1.09 -23.98
C SER A 65 -7.09 0.74 -22.52
N TYR A 66 -7.31 1.65 -21.56
CA TYR A 66 -7.13 1.39 -20.12
C TYR A 66 -8.39 0.81 -19.49
N LYS A 67 -9.57 1.18 -19.99
CA LYS A 67 -10.87 0.90 -19.35
C LYS A 67 -11.14 -0.58 -19.13
N THR A 68 -10.66 -1.45 -20.02
CA THR A 68 -10.80 -2.91 -19.84
C THR A 68 -10.08 -3.42 -18.59
N TYR A 69 -8.88 -2.92 -18.32
CA TYR A 69 -8.12 -3.28 -17.13
C TYR A 69 -8.75 -2.73 -15.86
N LEU A 70 -9.21 -1.47 -15.91
CA LEU A 70 -9.86 -0.81 -14.77
C LEU A 70 -11.17 -1.50 -14.39
N ARG A 71 -11.99 -1.92 -15.37
CA ARG A 71 -13.21 -2.71 -15.12
C ARG A 71 -12.88 -4.06 -14.46
N LYS A 72 -11.82 -4.74 -14.92
CA LYS A 72 -11.39 -6.01 -14.33
C LYS A 72 -10.99 -5.83 -12.87
N LEU A 73 -10.24 -4.76 -12.55
CA LEU A 73 -9.85 -4.44 -11.18
C LEU A 73 -11.07 -4.03 -10.34
N HIS A 74 -11.96 -3.19 -10.84
CA HIS A 74 -13.16 -2.77 -10.13
C HIS A 74 -14.11 -3.92 -9.79
N ASN A 75 -14.28 -4.88 -10.71
CA ASN A 75 -15.10 -6.07 -10.45
C ASN A 75 -14.59 -6.89 -9.27
N LYS A 76 -13.27 -6.90 -9.04
CA LYS A 76 -12.66 -7.61 -7.91
C LYS A 76 -12.58 -6.74 -6.65
N TYR A 77 -12.37 -5.44 -6.82
CA TYR A 77 -12.16 -4.45 -5.77
C TYR A 77 -13.10 -3.24 -5.97
N PRO A 78 -14.42 -3.39 -5.71
CA PRO A 78 -15.41 -2.37 -6.06
C PRO A 78 -15.25 -1.04 -5.29
N ASN A 79 -14.53 -1.06 -4.19
CA ASN A 79 -14.26 0.14 -3.39
C ASN A 79 -13.04 0.95 -3.87
N TRP A 80 -12.26 0.42 -4.85
CA TRP A 80 -11.13 1.16 -5.37
C TRP A 80 -11.61 2.29 -6.27
N LYS A 81 -10.99 3.46 -6.12
CA LYS A 81 -11.24 4.64 -6.94
C LYS A 81 -10.10 4.81 -7.94
N PHE A 82 -10.44 5.00 -9.20
CA PHE A 82 -9.48 5.29 -10.25
C PHE A 82 -9.66 6.74 -10.70
N VAL A 83 -8.58 7.51 -10.64
CA VAL A 83 -8.57 8.93 -11.01
C VAL A 83 -7.66 9.11 -12.21
N PRO A 84 -8.17 9.62 -13.34
CA PRO A 84 -7.33 9.92 -14.50
C PRO A 84 -6.43 11.12 -14.18
N ASP A 85 -5.14 10.98 -14.45
CA ASP A 85 -4.18 12.07 -14.39
C ASP A 85 -3.69 12.38 -15.80
N ASN A 86 -3.80 13.65 -16.19
CA ASN A 86 -3.28 14.13 -17.47
C ASN A 86 -1.96 14.88 -17.21
N THR A 87 -0.87 14.22 -17.49
CA THR A 87 0.47 14.78 -17.33
C THR A 87 0.77 15.95 -18.27
N GLY A 88 -0.04 16.17 -19.31
CA GLY A 88 0.19 17.18 -20.33
C GLY A 88 1.34 16.85 -21.29
N VAL A 89 1.98 15.69 -21.14
CA VAL A 89 3.09 15.22 -21.97
C VAL A 89 2.62 14.05 -22.83
N ASP A 90 2.89 14.11 -24.13
CA ASP A 90 2.65 12.99 -25.05
C ASP A 90 3.52 11.79 -24.66
N PHE A 91 2.95 10.58 -24.74
CA PHE A 91 3.61 9.34 -24.32
C PHE A 91 4.92 9.09 -25.06
N PHE A 92 4.94 9.29 -26.38
CA PHE A 92 6.14 9.05 -27.18
C PHE A 92 7.23 10.09 -26.85
N THR A 93 6.84 11.33 -26.63
CA THR A 93 7.74 12.40 -26.17
C THR A 93 8.34 12.05 -24.79
N ALA A 94 7.54 11.55 -23.88
CA ALA A 94 8.03 11.10 -22.57
C ALA A 94 9.01 9.93 -22.70
N VAL A 95 8.69 8.93 -23.53
CA VAL A 95 9.58 7.79 -23.80
C VAL A 95 10.90 8.24 -24.44
N GLU A 96 10.87 9.18 -25.40
CA GLU A 96 12.10 9.71 -26.01
C GLU A 96 13.00 10.39 -24.97
N ASN A 97 12.40 11.20 -24.10
CA ASN A 97 13.12 11.87 -23.05
C ASN A 97 13.76 10.90 -22.05
N GLU A 98 13.02 9.86 -21.62
CA GLU A 98 13.50 8.85 -20.67
C GLU A 98 14.49 7.86 -21.31
N ALA A 99 14.34 7.57 -22.58
CA ALA A 99 15.25 6.69 -23.32
C ALA A 99 16.58 7.37 -23.71
N SER A 100 16.77 8.65 -23.39
CA SER A 100 18.03 9.34 -23.62
C SER A 100 19.16 8.73 -22.79
N HIS A 101 20.40 8.83 -23.30
CA HIS A 101 21.59 8.24 -22.66
C HIS A 101 21.69 8.59 -21.17
N ASN A 102 22.01 7.61 -20.34
CA ASN A 102 22.22 7.71 -18.89
C ASN A 102 20.97 8.06 -18.06
N ARG A 103 19.76 8.09 -18.62
CA ARG A 103 18.55 8.34 -17.84
C ARG A 103 17.91 7.05 -17.34
N SER A 104 17.62 6.12 -18.23
CA SER A 104 17.05 4.82 -17.87
C SER A 104 18.10 3.75 -18.01
N LEU A 105 18.43 3.09 -16.91
CA LEU A 105 19.47 2.07 -16.84
C LEU A 105 18.88 0.70 -16.57
N ILE A 106 19.57 -0.32 -17.06
CA ILE A 106 19.27 -1.73 -16.79
C ILE A 106 20.58 -2.49 -16.51
N GLU A 107 20.50 -3.53 -15.71
CA GLU A 107 21.66 -4.33 -15.39
C GLU A 107 22.15 -5.11 -16.62
N ASN A 108 23.46 -5.08 -16.86
CA ASN A 108 24.08 -5.68 -18.06
C ASN A 108 23.90 -7.21 -18.14
N ALA A 109 23.56 -7.86 -17.02
CA ALA A 109 23.24 -9.29 -16.99
C ALA A 109 21.94 -9.64 -17.72
N TYR A 110 21.01 -8.68 -17.91
CA TYR A 110 19.76 -8.93 -18.60
C TYR A 110 19.91 -9.09 -20.12
N SER A 111 18.84 -9.51 -20.77
CA SER A 111 18.79 -9.76 -22.20
C SER A 111 19.24 -8.55 -23.04
N LYS A 112 19.97 -8.82 -24.12
CA LYS A 112 20.40 -7.79 -25.08
C LYS A 112 19.25 -6.98 -25.67
N TYR A 113 18.04 -7.55 -25.78
CA TYR A 113 16.88 -6.87 -26.31
C TYR A 113 16.35 -5.75 -25.40
N LEU A 114 16.73 -5.76 -24.14
CA LEU A 114 16.38 -4.72 -23.17
C LEU A 114 17.42 -3.60 -23.12
N LYS A 115 18.55 -3.74 -23.78
CA LYS A 115 19.69 -2.82 -23.76
C LYS A 115 19.77 -1.98 -25.02
N SER A 116 20.23 -0.74 -24.88
CA SER A 116 20.40 0.18 -26.00
C SER A 116 21.61 -0.21 -26.86
N ASN A 117 21.39 -0.26 -28.17
CA ASN A 117 22.44 -0.48 -29.17
C ASN A 117 22.88 0.83 -29.86
N LEU A 118 22.49 1.99 -29.33
CA LEU A 118 22.86 3.27 -29.91
C LEU A 118 24.35 3.56 -29.75
N ALA A 119 24.87 4.40 -30.60
CA ALA A 119 26.23 4.92 -30.48
C ALA A 119 26.41 5.56 -29.10
N GLY A 120 27.51 5.22 -28.42
CA GLY A 120 27.73 5.66 -27.03
C GLY A 120 27.13 4.76 -25.95
N ASP A 121 26.28 3.79 -26.28
CA ASP A 121 25.75 2.78 -25.36
C ASP A 121 26.31 1.38 -25.63
N TYR A 122 26.64 1.12 -26.90
CA TYR A 122 27.19 -0.16 -27.36
C TYR A 122 28.40 0.05 -28.27
N ASN A 123 29.46 -0.68 -28.00
CA ASN A 123 30.64 -0.71 -28.86
C ASN A 123 30.58 -1.92 -29.79
N ALA A 124 30.25 -1.67 -31.05
CA ALA A 124 30.09 -2.70 -32.08
C ALA A 124 31.39 -3.45 -32.37
N SER A 125 32.55 -2.79 -32.26
CA SER A 125 33.87 -3.40 -32.53
C SER A 125 34.24 -4.42 -31.47
N THR A 126 33.80 -4.23 -30.22
CA THR A 126 34.14 -5.13 -29.10
C THR A 126 32.96 -6.01 -28.69
N GLY A 127 31.74 -5.76 -29.20
CA GLY A 127 30.52 -6.45 -28.79
C GLY A 127 30.07 -6.14 -27.36
N LYS A 128 30.53 -5.06 -26.76
CA LYS A 128 30.32 -4.75 -25.34
C LYS A 128 29.40 -3.52 -25.17
N TYR A 129 28.53 -3.59 -24.15
CA TYR A 129 27.75 -2.44 -23.68
C TYR A 129 28.64 -1.54 -22.83
N ILE A 130 28.44 -0.22 -22.95
CA ILE A 130 29.17 0.79 -22.22
C ILE A 130 28.47 1.05 -20.90
N ALA A 131 29.17 0.78 -19.79
CA ALA A 131 28.65 1.03 -18.45
C ALA A 131 28.42 2.52 -18.22
N LYS A 132 27.30 2.85 -17.58
CA LYS A 132 26.87 4.22 -17.27
C LYS A 132 26.92 4.53 -15.78
N ASP A 133 26.65 3.51 -14.95
CA ASP A 133 26.77 3.60 -13.50
C ASP A 133 27.39 2.29 -12.97
N GLY A 134 28.47 2.45 -12.21
CA GLY A 134 29.27 1.31 -11.79
C GLY A 134 29.74 0.45 -12.98
N ALA A 135 30.03 -0.83 -12.74
CA ALA A 135 30.49 -1.76 -13.76
C ALA A 135 29.36 -2.49 -14.51
N SER A 136 28.14 -2.50 -13.96
CA SER A 136 27.06 -3.37 -14.40
C SER A 136 25.83 -2.68 -14.98
N TRP A 137 25.65 -1.40 -14.79
CA TRP A 137 24.49 -0.67 -15.27
C TRP A 137 24.74 -0.03 -16.64
N VAL A 138 23.88 -0.36 -17.60
CA VAL A 138 23.97 0.08 -19.01
C VAL A 138 22.65 0.73 -19.42
N SER A 139 22.66 1.53 -20.50
CA SER A 139 21.45 2.18 -20.98
C SER A 139 20.40 1.15 -21.42
N ALA A 140 19.16 1.35 -20.97
CA ALA A 140 18.00 0.58 -21.41
C ALA A 140 17.64 0.92 -22.87
N SER A 141 17.10 -0.05 -23.62
CA SER A 141 16.56 0.22 -24.96
C SER A 141 15.29 1.05 -24.88
N LYS A 142 15.01 1.83 -25.91
CA LYS A 142 13.76 2.59 -26.04
C LYS A 142 12.51 1.72 -25.85
N ASN A 143 12.51 0.51 -26.39
CA ASN A 143 11.40 -0.43 -26.24
C ASN A 143 11.25 -0.90 -24.79
N CYS A 144 12.34 -1.12 -24.08
CA CYS A 144 12.34 -1.42 -22.65
C CYS A 144 11.72 -0.27 -21.86
N VAL A 145 12.18 0.96 -22.11
CA VAL A 145 11.64 2.17 -21.47
C VAL A 145 10.15 2.31 -21.75
N ALA A 146 9.73 2.20 -23.02
CA ALA A 146 8.33 2.29 -23.42
C ALA A 146 7.46 1.24 -22.73
N TYR A 147 7.94 0.00 -22.58
CA TYR A 147 7.23 -1.06 -21.87
C TYR A 147 6.99 -0.70 -20.40
N PHE A 148 8.02 -0.23 -19.71
CA PHE A 148 7.91 0.12 -18.28
C PHE A 148 7.17 1.43 -18.02
N MET A 149 7.10 2.32 -19.00
CA MET A 149 6.31 3.55 -18.92
C MET A 149 4.85 3.37 -19.31
N ASP A 150 4.47 2.28 -19.97
CA ASP A 150 3.07 2.03 -20.37
C ASP A 150 2.26 1.47 -19.19
N PRO A 151 1.33 2.25 -18.60
CA PRO A 151 0.57 1.80 -17.44
C PRO A 151 -0.22 0.52 -17.68
N ARG A 152 -0.62 0.23 -18.92
CA ARG A 152 -1.41 -0.96 -19.28
C ARG A 152 -0.70 -2.27 -18.93
N ASN A 153 0.63 -2.26 -18.90
CA ASN A 153 1.43 -3.42 -18.51
C ASN A 153 1.39 -3.70 -16.99
N PHE A 154 0.84 -2.77 -16.20
CA PHE A 154 0.86 -2.80 -14.74
C PHE A 154 -0.50 -2.54 -14.10
N LEU A 155 -1.58 -2.46 -14.89
CA LEU A 155 -2.95 -2.32 -14.40
C LEU A 155 -3.52 -3.69 -13.98
N ASP A 156 -2.84 -4.35 -13.07
CA ASP A 156 -3.24 -5.59 -12.41
C ASP A 156 -3.11 -5.46 -10.88
N GLU A 157 -3.60 -6.47 -10.17
CA GLU A 157 -3.67 -6.43 -8.70
C GLU A 157 -2.32 -6.44 -7.98
N ASN A 158 -1.25 -6.86 -8.66
CA ASN A 158 0.10 -6.92 -8.06
C ASN A 158 0.89 -5.64 -8.28
N HIS A 159 0.59 -4.91 -9.35
CA HIS A 159 1.38 -3.76 -9.78
C HIS A 159 0.65 -2.42 -9.69
N ILE A 160 -0.70 -2.41 -9.58
CA ILE A 160 -1.51 -1.18 -9.56
C ILE A 160 -1.05 -0.18 -8.49
N TYR A 161 -0.43 -0.66 -7.42
CA TYR A 161 0.11 0.18 -6.34
C TYR A 161 1.22 1.14 -6.78
N MET A 162 1.84 0.91 -7.96
CA MET A 162 2.78 1.86 -8.58
C MET A 162 2.12 3.21 -8.90
N PHE A 163 0.79 3.20 -9.08
CA PHE A 163 -0.02 4.36 -9.43
C PHE A 163 -0.83 4.89 -8.24
N GLU A 164 -0.50 4.47 -7.02
CA GLU A 164 -1.17 4.98 -5.82
C GLU A 164 -1.05 6.50 -5.76
N GLN A 165 -2.17 7.17 -5.50
CA GLN A 165 -2.18 8.61 -5.32
C GLN A 165 -1.36 8.99 -4.09
N LEU A 166 -0.32 9.81 -4.29
CA LEU A 166 0.58 10.22 -3.21
C LEU A 166 0.01 11.31 -2.32
N ALA A 167 -1.11 11.92 -2.68
CA ALA A 167 -1.78 12.91 -1.86
C ALA A 167 -2.55 12.25 -0.69
N TYR A 168 -2.60 12.94 0.46
CA TYR A 168 -3.45 12.54 1.57
C TYR A 168 -4.93 12.68 1.21
N ASP A 169 -5.70 11.61 1.42
CA ASP A 169 -7.15 11.57 1.26
C ASP A 169 -7.81 10.94 2.49
N SER A 170 -8.47 11.76 3.30
CA SER A 170 -9.18 11.29 4.51
C SER A 170 -10.40 10.40 4.23
N SER A 171 -10.90 10.38 3.00
CA SER A 171 -12.04 9.55 2.61
C SER A 171 -11.67 8.10 2.34
N SER A 172 -10.42 7.82 1.99
CA SER A 172 -9.91 6.50 1.61
C SER A 172 -8.80 5.99 2.53
N GLN A 173 -8.01 6.89 3.12
CA GLN A 173 -6.88 6.53 3.98
C GLN A 173 -7.29 6.55 5.44
N THR A 174 -7.23 5.40 6.09
CA THR A 174 -7.67 5.21 7.49
C THR A 174 -6.53 4.70 8.35
N GLN A 175 -6.61 4.93 9.67
CA GLN A 175 -5.65 4.35 10.61
C GLN A 175 -5.67 2.81 10.59
N ALA A 176 -6.85 2.20 10.39
CA ALA A 176 -6.96 0.74 10.24
C ALA A 176 -6.23 0.23 8.99
N GLY A 177 -6.27 0.99 7.89
CA GLY A 177 -5.50 0.68 6.68
C GLY A 177 -3.99 0.81 6.91
N VAL A 178 -3.54 1.83 7.64
CA VAL A 178 -2.13 1.95 8.05
C VAL A 178 -1.72 0.76 8.92
N GLU A 179 -2.54 0.36 9.90
CA GLU A 179 -2.27 -0.84 10.70
C GLU A 179 -2.17 -2.12 9.85
N ALA A 180 -3.01 -2.27 8.83
CA ALA A 180 -2.93 -3.41 7.91
C ALA A 180 -1.59 -3.45 7.16
N ILE A 181 -1.07 -2.30 6.72
CA ILE A 181 0.25 -2.17 6.09
C ILE A 181 1.37 -2.52 7.08
N LEU A 182 1.24 -2.08 8.33
CA LEU A 182 2.24 -2.33 9.38
C LEU A 182 2.21 -3.76 9.93
N GLN A 183 1.25 -4.60 9.52
CA GLN A 183 1.10 -5.97 10.03
C GLN A 183 2.38 -6.78 9.84
N GLY A 184 2.77 -7.51 10.88
CA GLY A 184 4.02 -8.29 10.89
C GLY A 184 5.29 -7.47 11.16
N SER A 185 5.15 -6.15 11.37
CA SER A 185 6.27 -5.30 11.77
C SER A 185 6.23 -4.96 13.28
N PHE A 186 7.33 -4.43 13.79
CA PHE A 186 7.42 -3.94 15.16
C PHE A 186 6.48 -2.75 15.44
N MET A 187 5.99 -2.08 14.40
CA MET A 187 5.11 -0.93 14.51
C MET A 187 3.63 -1.30 14.66
N TYR A 188 3.27 -2.55 14.31
CA TYR A 188 1.88 -3.01 14.31
C TYR A 188 1.27 -2.95 15.72
N LYS A 189 0.25 -2.12 15.89
CA LYS A 189 -0.47 -1.92 17.17
C LYS A 189 0.43 -1.55 18.35
N ASN A 190 1.61 -0.99 18.08
CA ASN A 190 2.56 -0.58 19.11
C ASN A 190 2.69 0.93 19.20
N ASN A 191 3.01 1.40 20.38
CA ASN A 191 3.36 2.78 20.63
C ASN A 191 4.78 3.07 20.13
N ILE A 192 5.02 4.33 19.76
CA ILE A 192 6.33 4.78 19.30
C ILE A 192 7.36 4.60 20.42
N GLY A 193 8.42 3.85 20.12
CA GLY A 193 9.51 3.62 21.05
C GLY A 193 10.61 4.68 20.96
N TYR A 194 11.25 4.93 22.09
CA TYR A 194 12.44 5.78 22.18
C TYR A 194 13.37 5.32 23.30
N ILE A 195 14.60 5.80 23.28
CA ILE A 195 15.52 5.64 24.42
C ILE A 195 15.58 6.94 25.20
N ASP A 196 15.42 6.85 26.52
CA ASP A 196 15.53 7.97 27.44
C ASP A 196 17.00 8.36 27.71
N THR A 197 17.18 9.43 28.49
CA THR A 197 18.51 9.94 28.85
C THR A 197 19.33 8.97 29.71
N ALA A 198 18.66 8.01 30.37
CA ALA A 198 19.31 6.94 31.12
C ALA A 198 19.73 5.75 30.23
N GLY A 199 19.37 5.76 28.97
CA GLY A 199 19.64 4.70 27.99
C GLY A 199 18.66 3.52 28.09
N LYS A 200 17.46 3.74 28.67
CA LYS A 200 16.40 2.74 28.78
C LYS A 200 15.38 2.92 27.67
N TYR A 201 14.84 1.81 27.18
CA TYR A 201 13.72 1.81 26.24
C TYR A 201 12.44 2.26 26.95
N GLN A 202 11.77 3.21 26.33
CA GLN A 202 10.48 3.75 26.73
C GLN A 202 9.54 3.78 25.53
N THR A 203 8.25 3.96 25.76
CA THR A 203 7.25 4.19 24.73
C THR A 203 6.49 5.48 25.00
N THR A 204 6.08 6.14 23.94
CA THR A 204 5.10 7.23 24.01
C THR A 204 3.70 6.66 24.26
N ASN A 205 2.70 7.53 24.39
CA ASN A 205 1.29 7.12 24.44
C ASN A 205 0.63 7.11 23.04
N THR A 206 1.42 7.27 21.97
CA THR A 206 0.93 7.40 20.59
C THR A 206 1.33 6.17 19.79
N LEU A 207 0.34 5.54 19.13
CA LEU A 207 0.59 4.46 18.19
C LEU A 207 1.36 4.96 16.97
N TYR A 208 2.20 4.10 16.38
CA TYR A 208 2.86 4.39 15.10
C TYR A 208 1.85 4.76 14.02
N SER A 209 0.76 4.01 13.92
CA SER A 209 -0.32 4.27 12.95
C SER A 209 -0.98 5.64 13.13
N ALA A 210 -1.25 6.04 14.36
CA ALA A 210 -1.83 7.35 14.66
C ALA A 210 -0.87 8.49 14.31
N GLN A 211 0.42 8.32 14.59
CA GLN A 211 1.45 9.29 14.23
C GLN A 211 1.61 9.42 12.71
N ILE A 212 1.60 8.30 12.00
CA ILE A 212 1.67 8.28 10.53
C ILE A 212 0.45 9.04 9.94
N MET A 213 -0.76 8.83 10.46
CA MET A 213 -1.94 9.57 10.03
C MET A 213 -1.81 11.08 10.28
N THR A 214 -1.26 11.47 11.42
CA THR A 214 -1.02 12.88 11.76
C THR A 214 0.01 13.50 10.81
N ALA A 215 1.14 12.83 10.58
CA ALA A 215 2.17 13.27 9.66
C ALA A 215 1.63 13.37 8.21
N ALA A 216 0.88 12.38 7.76
CA ALA A 216 0.24 12.35 6.45
C ALA A 216 -0.67 13.56 6.22
N LYS A 217 -1.55 13.83 7.18
CA LYS A 217 -2.46 14.98 7.14
C LYS A 217 -1.70 16.31 7.09
N THR A 218 -0.67 16.46 7.90
CA THR A 218 0.14 17.67 7.99
C THR A 218 0.96 17.91 6.71
N ALA A 219 1.62 16.85 6.23
CA ALA A 219 2.45 16.89 5.02
C ALA A 219 1.63 16.83 3.71
N LYS A 220 0.32 16.53 3.77
CA LYS A 220 -0.57 16.28 2.63
C LYS A 220 -0.07 15.12 1.74
N VAL A 221 0.59 14.12 2.33
CA VAL A 221 1.11 12.94 1.67
C VAL A 221 0.33 11.71 2.12
N SER A 222 0.12 10.74 1.23
CA SER A 222 -0.59 9.49 1.52
C SER A 222 -0.04 8.79 2.77
N ALA A 223 -0.92 8.50 3.73
CA ALA A 223 -0.57 7.77 4.93
C ALA A 223 -0.08 6.34 4.61
N TYR A 224 -0.61 5.73 3.56
CA TYR A 224 -0.22 4.41 3.10
C TYR A 224 1.16 4.43 2.46
N HIS A 225 1.46 5.47 1.67
CA HIS A 225 2.80 5.68 1.13
C HIS A 225 3.84 5.87 2.25
N ILE A 226 3.55 6.73 3.24
CA ILE A 226 4.44 6.95 4.40
C ILE A 226 4.70 5.63 5.13
N ALA A 227 3.65 4.87 5.47
CA ALA A 227 3.80 3.58 6.16
C ALA A 227 4.65 2.58 5.37
N SER A 228 4.39 2.44 4.07
CA SER A 228 5.12 1.54 3.18
C SER A 228 6.58 1.94 3.03
N LYS A 229 6.87 3.24 2.90
CA LYS A 229 8.25 3.74 2.81
C LYS A 229 9.01 3.54 4.11
N ILE A 230 8.41 3.80 5.26
CA ILE A 230 9.05 3.53 6.55
C ILE A 230 9.40 2.03 6.68
N LEU A 231 8.47 1.13 6.31
CA LEU A 231 8.75 -0.32 6.32
C LEU A 231 9.90 -0.70 5.38
N GLN A 232 9.97 -0.09 4.20
CA GLN A 232 11.05 -0.32 3.24
C GLN A 232 12.40 0.12 3.80
N GLU A 233 12.46 1.28 4.45
CA GLU A 233 13.72 1.90 4.89
C GLU A 233 14.27 1.29 6.20
N ILE A 234 13.42 0.99 7.17
CA ILE A 234 13.83 0.48 8.48
C ILE A 234 13.54 -1.00 8.69
N GLY A 235 12.81 -1.62 7.75
CA GLY A 235 12.48 -3.04 7.79
C GLY A 235 11.33 -3.40 8.72
N SER A 236 10.90 -4.66 8.61
CA SER A 236 9.73 -5.20 9.32
C SER A 236 10.09 -6.16 10.45
N LYS A 237 11.36 -6.35 10.81
CA LYS A 237 11.80 -7.40 11.75
C LYS A 237 11.27 -7.16 13.15
N ALA A 238 10.08 -7.68 13.40
CA ALA A 238 9.40 -7.61 14.70
C ALA A 238 10.20 -8.25 15.86
N ASN A 239 11.08 -9.19 15.57
CA ASN A 239 11.80 -10.00 16.56
C ASN A 239 13.24 -9.51 16.83
N SER A 240 13.67 -8.41 16.22
CA SER A 240 14.97 -7.84 16.54
C SER A 240 14.92 -7.16 17.91
N LYS A 241 15.94 -7.38 18.73
CA LYS A 241 16.14 -6.68 20.02
C LYS A 241 15.96 -5.16 19.90
N TYR A 242 16.17 -4.60 18.72
CA TYR A 242 16.11 -3.17 18.42
C TYR A 242 14.95 -2.77 17.50
N ALA A 243 14.10 -3.71 17.09
CA ALA A 243 12.99 -3.42 16.17
C ALA A 243 11.99 -2.43 16.74
N GLY A 244 11.70 -2.52 18.03
CA GLY A 244 10.84 -1.56 18.73
C GLY A 244 11.46 -0.17 18.93
N MET A 245 12.74 -0.03 18.61
CA MET A 245 13.52 1.21 18.77
C MET A 245 13.87 1.84 17.42
N GLY A 246 13.43 1.19 16.33
CA GLY A 246 13.97 1.36 14.99
C GLY A 246 13.93 2.74 14.38
N ALA A 247 13.16 3.64 14.94
CA ALA A 247 12.99 4.96 14.35
C ALA A 247 13.58 6.09 15.20
N SER A 248 14.00 5.79 16.45
CA SER A 248 14.70 6.76 17.27
C SER A 248 16.20 6.47 17.26
N GLY A 249 17.00 7.42 17.73
CA GLY A 249 18.44 7.27 17.90
C GLY A 249 18.90 6.07 18.73
N SER A 250 17.97 5.23 19.08
CA SER A 250 18.08 4.05 19.90
C SER A 250 18.21 2.73 19.13
N VAL A 251 18.19 2.74 17.81
CA VAL A 251 18.22 1.53 16.97
C VAL A 251 19.38 0.59 17.33
N THR A 252 20.44 1.12 17.85
CA THR A 252 21.66 0.37 18.15
C THR A 252 22.10 0.56 19.59
N GLY A 253 21.34 0.76 20.57
CA GLY A 253 21.77 0.90 21.97
C GLY A 253 23.10 1.67 22.19
N THR A 254 24.07 1.48 21.32
CA THR A 254 25.39 2.15 21.33
C THR A 254 25.27 3.67 21.12
N TYR A 255 24.34 4.11 20.33
CA TYR A 255 24.14 5.53 19.96
C TYR A 255 23.01 6.19 20.74
N SER A 256 22.29 5.43 21.56
CA SER A 256 21.07 5.86 22.23
C SER A 256 21.24 7.13 23.07
N LYS A 257 22.28 7.19 23.91
CA LYS A 257 22.54 8.36 24.78
C LYS A 257 22.90 9.62 23.98
N THR A 258 23.59 9.44 22.86
CA THR A 258 24.03 10.58 22.00
C THR A 258 22.87 11.13 21.20
N TYR A 259 21.93 10.28 20.80
CA TYR A 259 20.84 10.62 19.89
C TYR A 259 19.46 10.44 20.52
N THR A 260 19.38 10.48 21.87
CA THR A 260 18.11 10.44 22.60
C THR A 260 17.13 11.47 22.03
N GLY A 261 15.90 11.03 21.74
CA GLY A 261 14.85 11.89 21.18
C GLY A 261 15.08 12.33 19.73
N ILE A 262 16.01 11.71 19.00
CA ILE A 262 16.20 11.94 17.56
C ILE A 262 15.55 10.80 16.79
N TYR A 263 14.74 11.15 15.79
CA TYR A 263 14.03 10.22 14.92
C TYR A 263 14.54 10.31 13.49
N ASN A 264 14.64 9.20 12.80
CA ASN A 264 15.00 9.15 11.39
C ASN A 264 14.35 7.93 10.74
N PHE A 265 13.07 8.06 10.41
CA PHE A 265 12.26 6.97 9.86
C PHE A 265 12.64 6.56 8.44
N TYR A 266 13.43 7.38 7.75
CA TYR A 266 13.79 7.16 6.34
C TYR A 266 15.29 6.89 6.13
N ASN A 267 16.05 6.69 7.18
CA ASN A 267 17.50 6.48 7.12
C ASN A 267 18.27 7.55 6.31
N ILE A 268 17.74 8.78 6.24
CA ILE A 268 18.38 9.85 5.47
C ILE A 268 19.75 10.18 6.08
N GLY A 269 20.77 10.27 5.21
CA GLY A 269 22.14 10.48 5.63
C GLY A 269 22.84 9.25 6.21
N ALA A 270 22.20 8.08 6.16
CA ALA A 270 22.83 6.80 6.45
C ALA A 270 23.71 6.36 5.28
N THR A 271 24.88 6.97 5.17
CA THR A 271 25.84 6.67 4.11
C THR A 271 26.57 5.35 4.35
N SER A 272 27.03 4.70 3.27
CA SER A 272 27.81 3.48 3.32
C SER A 272 29.17 3.72 4.00
N SER A 273 29.21 3.47 5.30
CA SER A 273 30.40 3.56 6.14
C SER A 273 30.33 2.49 7.21
N ALA A 274 31.35 2.43 8.06
CA ALA A 274 31.36 1.50 9.18
C ALA A 274 30.12 1.62 10.10
N ASN A 275 29.47 2.79 10.14
CA ASN A 275 28.33 3.06 11.04
C ASN A 275 27.22 3.88 10.34
N PRO A 276 26.51 3.34 9.34
CA PRO A 276 25.53 4.09 8.56
C PRO A 276 24.38 4.64 9.41
N ILE A 277 23.90 3.89 10.39
CA ILE A 277 22.82 4.34 11.29
C ILE A 277 23.27 5.55 12.10
N ALA A 278 24.47 5.53 12.67
CA ALA A 278 25.00 6.65 13.42
C ALA A 278 25.15 7.91 12.56
N ASN A 279 25.55 7.76 11.31
CA ASN A 279 25.65 8.88 10.36
C ASN A 279 24.27 9.47 10.08
N GLY A 280 23.27 8.65 9.82
CA GLY A 280 21.88 9.09 9.65
C GLY A 280 21.32 9.83 10.87
N LEU A 281 21.58 9.33 12.07
CA LEU A 281 21.16 9.99 13.31
C LEU A 281 21.93 11.28 13.59
N LYS A 282 23.23 11.31 13.32
CA LYS A 282 24.04 12.54 13.37
C LYS A 282 23.51 13.58 12.41
N TRP A 283 23.19 13.19 11.20
CA TRP A 283 22.60 14.07 10.20
C TRP A 283 21.24 14.60 10.65
N ALA A 284 20.34 13.74 11.17
CA ALA A 284 19.03 14.13 11.69
C ALA A 284 19.11 15.08 12.89
N LYS A 285 20.14 14.94 13.73
CA LYS A 285 20.39 15.79 14.91
C LYS A 285 20.95 17.17 14.53
N SER A 286 21.69 17.27 13.43
CA SER A 286 22.52 18.43 13.09
C SER A 286 21.93 19.21 11.92
N GLY A 287 22.13 20.53 11.91
CA GLY A 287 21.73 21.41 10.82
C GLY A 287 20.37 22.06 11.03
N SER A 288 20.01 22.94 10.10
CA SER A 288 18.79 23.77 10.13
C SER A 288 17.88 23.59 8.92
N THR A 289 18.33 22.84 7.90
CA THR A 289 17.53 22.53 6.71
C THR A 289 16.64 21.32 6.95
N TYR A 290 15.55 21.18 6.18
CA TYR A 290 14.59 20.07 6.28
C TYR A 290 14.00 19.90 7.68
N GLN A 291 13.72 21.00 8.35
CA GLN A 291 13.16 21.06 9.72
C GLN A 291 14.02 20.31 10.77
N ARG A 292 15.32 20.13 10.53
CA ARG A 292 16.21 19.54 11.53
C ARG A 292 16.46 20.52 12.71
N PRO A 293 16.70 20.03 13.92
CA PRO A 293 16.80 18.62 14.32
C PRO A 293 15.45 17.90 14.32
N TRP A 294 15.46 16.63 13.91
CA TRP A 294 14.28 15.76 13.96
C TRP A 294 14.13 15.19 15.37
N ASN A 295 13.66 16.03 16.26
CA ASN A 295 13.55 15.76 17.70
C ASN A 295 12.13 15.42 18.17
N THR A 296 11.21 15.23 17.24
CA THR A 296 9.87 14.70 17.45
C THR A 296 9.50 13.72 16.33
N PRO A 297 8.58 12.77 16.59
CA PRO A 297 8.19 11.81 15.57
C PRO A 297 7.53 12.41 14.33
N GLU A 298 7.03 13.63 14.40
CA GLU A 298 6.36 14.33 13.30
C GLU A 298 7.33 14.87 12.24
N LYS A 299 8.54 15.21 12.64
CA LYS A 299 9.58 15.77 11.77
C LYS A 299 10.30 14.68 10.99
#